data_ef69f382cb28866d9dd467c00ee2586d
#
_entry.id   ef69f382cb28866d9dd467c00ee2586d
#
_cell.length_a   1.000
_cell.length_b   1.000
_cell.length_c   1.000
_cell.angle_alpha   90.00
_cell.angle_beta   90.00
_cell.angle_gamma   90.00
#
_symmetry.space_group_name_H-M   'P 1'
#
loop_
_entity.id
_entity.type
_entity.pdbx_description
1 polymer ?
#
loop_
_entity_poly.entity_id
_entity_poly.type
_entity_poly.pdbx_seq_one_letter_code
_entity_poly.pdbx_strand_id
1 'polypeptide(L)'
;MAKFKSGFVAIIGRTNVGKSTLMNSLAKEKVAITTNKCQTTRTAIKAIINRENSQIIFIDTPGIHKPKSKLGNAMVETAFGTIGDVDVILFVIEATSDEIGKGDRIILDKIKEAKRKTILIINKIDLVTKEKLAKIINLYKIFSLIDYRARVY
;
A
#
# COMPACT_ATOMS: atom_id res chain seq x y z
N MET A 1 21.19 13.82 -20.35
CA MET A 1 20.16 12.78 -20.53
C MET A 1 19.56 12.45 -19.17
N ALA A 2 18.24 12.57 -19.03
CA ALA A 2 17.58 12.19 -17.80
C ALA A 2 17.68 10.66 -17.63
N LYS A 3 18.22 10.20 -16.49
CA LYS A 3 18.39 8.77 -16.20
C LYS A 3 17.01 8.15 -15.97
N PHE A 4 16.66 7.10 -16.72
CA PHE A 4 15.43 6.35 -16.53
C PHE A 4 15.39 5.73 -15.12
N LYS A 5 14.25 5.87 -14.42
CA LYS A 5 14.06 5.35 -13.06
C LYS A 5 12.99 4.28 -13.07
N SER A 6 13.26 3.15 -12.43
CA SER A 6 12.29 2.07 -12.23
C SER A 6 12.28 1.67 -10.75
N GLY A 7 11.12 1.25 -10.26
CA GLY A 7 11.01 0.79 -8.88
C GLY A 7 9.76 -0.06 -8.62
N PHE A 8 9.87 -0.93 -7.61
CA PHE A 8 8.82 -1.80 -7.13
C PHE A 8 8.05 -1.14 -5.99
N VAL A 9 6.73 -1.22 -6.04
CA VAL A 9 5.83 -0.63 -5.06
C VAL A 9 4.86 -1.69 -4.55
N ALA A 10 4.81 -1.88 -3.23
CA ALA A 10 3.78 -2.69 -2.58
C ALA A 10 2.65 -1.81 -2.05
N ILE A 11 1.40 -2.22 -2.26
CA ILE A 11 0.24 -1.58 -1.66
C ILE A 11 -0.28 -2.47 -0.55
N ILE A 12 -0.20 -2.01 0.68
CA ILE A 12 -0.64 -2.75 1.86
C ILE A 12 -1.70 -1.98 2.64
N GLY A 13 -2.47 -2.70 3.42
CA GLY A 13 -3.56 -2.15 4.23
C GLY A 13 -4.59 -3.22 4.52
N ARG A 14 -5.48 -2.95 5.48
CA ARG A 14 -6.60 -3.85 5.81
C ARG A 14 -7.52 -4.08 4.60
N THR A 15 -8.40 -5.04 4.72
CA THR A 15 -9.49 -5.24 3.74
C THR A 15 -10.42 -4.05 3.72
N ASN A 16 -10.99 -3.77 2.55
CA ASN A 16 -12.00 -2.72 2.33
C ASN A 16 -11.54 -1.28 2.60
N VAL A 17 -10.25 -1.02 2.81
CA VAL A 17 -9.72 0.36 2.91
C VAL A 17 -9.60 1.06 1.56
N GLY A 18 -9.87 0.36 0.43
CA GLY A 18 -9.88 0.93 -0.91
C GLY A 18 -8.60 0.69 -1.73
N LYS A 19 -7.77 -0.31 -1.39
CA LYS A 19 -6.55 -0.65 -2.16
C LYS A 19 -6.83 -0.90 -3.64
N SER A 20 -7.84 -1.71 -3.95
CA SER A 20 -8.22 -2.04 -5.33
C SER A 20 -8.78 -0.82 -6.08
N THR A 21 -9.54 0.02 -5.41
CA THR A 21 -10.05 1.28 -5.98
C THR A 21 -8.91 2.23 -6.33
N LEU A 22 -7.95 2.38 -5.42
CA LEU A 22 -6.74 3.17 -5.64
C LEU A 22 -5.95 2.64 -6.84
N MET A 23 -5.73 1.32 -6.91
CA MET A 23 -5.04 0.69 -8.04
C MET A 23 -5.75 0.93 -9.36
N ASN A 24 -7.06 0.74 -9.40
CA ASN A 24 -7.85 0.96 -10.60
C ASN A 24 -7.81 2.43 -11.05
N SER A 25 -7.81 3.37 -10.12
CA SER A 25 -7.66 4.80 -10.40
C SER A 25 -6.30 5.12 -10.99
N LEU A 26 -5.23 4.63 -10.38
CA LEU A 26 -3.86 4.79 -10.89
C LEU A 26 -3.69 4.11 -12.25
N ALA A 27 -4.38 2.98 -12.47
CA ALA A 27 -4.35 2.25 -13.73
C ALA A 27 -5.04 2.99 -14.89
N LYS A 28 -6.05 3.80 -14.64
CA LYS A 28 -6.75 4.59 -15.67
C LYS A 28 -5.91 5.74 -16.23
N GLU A 29 -4.91 6.20 -15.52
CA GLU A 29 -4.07 7.37 -15.90
C GLU A 29 -2.92 7.05 -16.89
N LYS A 30 -2.99 6.08 -17.75
CA LYS A 30 -1.98 5.60 -18.74
C LYS A 30 -1.20 4.36 -18.30
N VAL A 31 -1.87 3.24 -18.27
CA VAL A 31 -1.25 1.94 -18.00
C VAL A 31 -1.05 1.18 -19.30
N ALA A 32 0.19 0.77 -19.53
CA ALA A 32 0.43 -0.40 -20.34
C ALA A 32 0.09 -1.64 -19.48
N ILE A 33 -1.12 -2.12 -19.71
CA ILE A 33 -1.66 -3.47 -19.51
C ILE A 33 -1.15 -4.29 -18.31
N THR A 34 -2.07 -4.58 -17.44
CA THR A 34 -2.19 -5.82 -16.67
C THR A 34 -1.84 -7.03 -17.50
N THR A 35 -0.69 -7.62 -17.28
CA THR A 35 -0.48 -9.00 -17.69
C THR A 35 -1.14 -9.90 -16.66
N ASN A 36 -2.23 -10.54 -17.01
CA ASN A 36 -2.59 -11.80 -16.41
C ASN A 36 -1.39 -12.73 -16.61
N LYS A 37 -0.72 -13.11 -15.52
CA LYS A 37 0.34 -14.11 -15.46
C LYS A 37 1.70 -13.73 -16.09
N CYS A 38 2.47 -12.92 -15.39
CA CYS A 38 3.89 -13.18 -15.28
C CYS A 38 4.17 -13.69 -13.87
N GLN A 39 4.08 -14.98 -13.69
CA GLN A 39 4.61 -15.67 -12.54
C GLN A 39 6.13 -15.78 -12.73
N THR A 40 6.87 -14.81 -12.23
CA THR A 40 8.27 -15.03 -11.90
C THR A 40 8.34 -15.27 -10.40
N THR A 41 8.34 -16.51 -10.09
CA THR A 41 8.76 -17.28 -8.90
C THR A 41 8.42 -16.85 -7.48
N ARG A 42 8.02 -15.61 -7.11
CA ARG A 42 7.59 -15.27 -5.74
C ARG A 42 6.66 -14.06 -5.59
N THR A 43 6.52 -13.23 -6.61
CA THR A 43 5.75 -11.97 -6.52
C THR A 43 4.86 -11.80 -7.74
N ALA A 44 3.55 -11.70 -7.53
CA ALA A 44 2.62 -11.43 -8.61
C ALA A 44 2.65 -9.93 -8.94
N ILE A 45 3.07 -9.56 -10.15
CA ILE A 45 2.96 -8.18 -10.64
C ILE A 45 1.50 -7.88 -10.92
N LYS A 46 0.97 -6.82 -10.32
CA LYS A 46 -0.43 -6.41 -10.47
C LYS A 46 -0.63 -5.37 -11.55
N ALA A 47 0.26 -4.41 -11.65
CA ALA A 47 0.21 -3.37 -12.67
C ALA A 47 1.59 -2.76 -12.90
N ILE A 48 1.80 -2.25 -14.13
CA ILE A 48 3.00 -1.50 -14.50
C ILE A 48 2.53 -0.16 -15.06
N ILE A 49 3.02 0.93 -14.47
CA ILE A 49 2.76 2.29 -14.94
C ILE A 49 4.03 2.80 -15.59
N ASN A 50 3.97 3.05 -16.88
CA ASN A 50 5.05 3.64 -17.65
C ASN A 50 4.84 5.15 -17.80
N ARG A 51 5.90 5.90 -17.58
CA ARG A 51 5.99 7.34 -17.86
C ARG A 51 7.21 7.59 -18.75
N GLU A 52 7.35 8.77 -19.29
CA GLU A 52 8.42 9.13 -20.22
C GLU A 52 9.81 8.76 -19.71
N ASN A 53 10.10 9.03 -18.44
CA ASN A 53 11.42 8.80 -17.83
C ASN A 53 11.35 7.88 -16.60
N SER A 54 10.27 7.12 -16.41
CA SER A 54 10.14 6.23 -15.25
C SER A 54 9.13 5.12 -15.43
N GLN A 55 9.30 4.06 -14.65
CA GLN A 55 8.40 2.93 -14.58
C GLN A 55 8.12 2.58 -13.13
N ILE A 56 6.86 2.38 -12.77
CA ILE A 56 6.43 1.93 -11.46
C ILE A 56 5.79 0.55 -11.60
N ILE A 57 6.33 -0.42 -10.88
CA ILE A 57 5.85 -1.80 -10.91
C ILE A 57 5.13 -2.08 -9.59
N PHE A 58 3.82 -2.26 -9.65
CA PHE A 58 3.01 -2.61 -8.50
C PHE A 58 2.97 -4.11 -8.28
N ILE A 59 3.28 -4.52 -7.07
CA ILE A 59 3.24 -5.92 -6.65
C ILE A 59 1.93 -6.19 -5.93
N ASP A 60 1.30 -7.34 -6.23
CA ASP A 60 0.10 -7.77 -5.52
C ASP A 60 0.48 -8.25 -4.13
N THR A 61 -0.01 -7.55 -3.13
CA THR A 61 0.02 -8.02 -1.75
C THR A 61 -1.40 -8.50 -1.42
N PRO A 62 -1.60 -9.80 -1.15
CA PRO A 62 -2.88 -10.29 -0.68
C PRO A 62 -3.36 -9.44 0.49
N GLY A 63 -4.62 -9.00 0.46
CA GLY A 63 -5.17 -8.17 1.54
C GLY A 63 -4.98 -8.87 2.88
N ILE A 64 -4.41 -8.15 3.85
CA ILE A 64 -4.16 -8.69 5.19
C ILE A 64 -5.51 -8.83 5.88
N HIS A 65 -6.00 -10.05 5.94
CA HIS A 65 -7.18 -10.43 6.70
C HIS A 65 -6.74 -10.92 8.09
N LYS A 66 -7.58 -10.75 9.10
CA LYS A 66 -7.43 -11.58 10.31
C LYS A 66 -7.52 -13.03 9.88
N PRO A 67 -6.47 -13.82 10.04
CA PRO A 67 -6.52 -15.21 9.62
C PRO A 67 -7.48 -15.95 10.55
N LYS A 68 -8.56 -16.46 9.99
CA LYS A 68 -9.47 -17.39 10.68
C LYS A 68 -8.98 -18.84 10.59
N SER A 69 -7.85 -19.09 9.92
CA SER A 69 -7.31 -20.44 9.67
C SER A 69 -5.79 -20.40 9.50
N LYS A 70 -5.15 -21.58 9.61
CA LYS A 70 -3.70 -21.76 9.34
C LYS A 70 -3.31 -21.29 7.93
N LEU A 71 -4.20 -21.45 6.94
CA LEU A 71 -4.00 -20.97 5.57
C LEU A 71 -3.96 -19.45 5.50
N GLY A 72 -4.79 -18.76 6.29
CA GLY A 72 -4.79 -17.29 6.38
C GLY A 72 -3.49 -16.73 6.97
N ASN A 73 -2.86 -17.42 7.93
CA ASN A 73 -1.56 -17.04 8.47
C ASN A 73 -0.47 -17.11 7.39
N ALA A 74 -0.44 -18.18 6.59
CA ALA A 74 0.52 -18.32 5.49
C ALA A 74 0.34 -17.22 4.42
N MET A 75 -0.89 -16.82 4.12
CA MET A 75 -1.17 -15.72 3.18
C MET A 75 -0.70 -14.36 3.73
N VAL A 76 -0.86 -14.12 5.02
CA VAL A 76 -0.35 -12.91 5.69
C VAL A 76 1.17 -12.89 5.68
N GLU A 77 1.83 -14.01 6.00
CA GLU A 77 3.30 -14.13 5.94
C GLU A 77 3.83 -13.92 4.51
N THR A 78 3.15 -14.46 3.50
CA THR A 78 3.52 -14.25 2.08
C THR A 78 3.41 -12.78 1.70
N ALA A 79 2.35 -12.10 2.13
CA ALA A 79 2.19 -10.66 1.89
C ALA A 79 3.31 -9.84 2.54
N PHE A 80 3.73 -10.21 3.75
CA PHE A 80 4.82 -9.54 4.44
C PHE A 80 6.21 -9.91 3.89
N GLY A 81 6.41 -11.12 3.37
CA GLY A 81 7.65 -11.50 2.70
C GLY A 81 7.97 -10.61 1.50
N THR A 82 6.94 -10.15 0.79
CA THR A 82 7.08 -9.27 -0.37
C THR A 82 7.49 -7.83 0.01
N ILE A 83 7.16 -7.38 1.23
CA ILE A 83 7.45 -6.01 1.69
C ILE A 83 8.97 -5.73 1.78
N GLY A 84 9.76 -6.75 2.07
CA GLY A 84 11.23 -6.63 2.13
C GLY A 84 11.90 -6.37 0.77
N ASP A 85 11.24 -6.74 -0.32
CA ASP A 85 11.81 -6.74 -1.67
C ASP A 85 11.36 -5.54 -2.53
N VAL A 86 10.61 -4.58 -1.95
CA VAL A 86 10.15 -3.39 -2.68
C VAL A 86 10.94 -2.14 -2.33
N ASP A 87 10.90 -1.16 -3.22
CA ASP A 87 11.56 0.15 -3.02
C ASP A 87 10.69 1.08 -2.17
N VAL A 88 9.36 1.00 -2.34
CA VAL A 88 8.40 1.86 -1.65
C VAL A 88 7.19 1.04 -1.21
N ILE A 89 6.69 1.34 -0.03
CA ILE A 89 5.43 0.81 0.50
C ILE A 89 4.37 1.91 0.46
N LEU A 90 3.20 1.63 -0.13
CA LEU A 90 2.01 2.44 0.03
C LEU A 90 1.13 1.81 1.10
N PHE A 91 1.09 2.41 2.28
CA PHE A 91 0.22 1.95 3.37
C PHE A 91 -1.11 2.69 3.31
N VAL A 92 -2.17 1.96 2.96
CA VAL A 92 -3.52 2.52 2.78
C VAL A 92 -4.36 2.26 4.02
N ILE A 93 -4.89 3.33 4.58
CA ILE A 93 -5.85 3.32 5.69
C ILE A 93 -7.13 4.05 5.29
N GLU A 94 -8.19 3.89 6.07
CA GLU A 94 -9.42 4.67 5.91
C GLU A 94 -9.56 5.74 6.99
N ALA A 95 -10.10 6.90 6.60
CA ALA A 95 -10.29 8.03 7.50
C ALA A 95 -11.41 7.84 8.53
N THR A 96 -12.23 6.81 8.41
CA THR A 96 -13.40 6.59 9.26
C THR A 96 -13.09 6.04 10.66
N SER A 97 -11.89 5.48 10.84
CA SER A 97 -11.46 4.93 12.14
C SER A 97 -11.06 6.03 13.13
N ASP A 98 -11.44 5.91 14.39
CA ASP A 98 -11.09 6.88 15.44
C ASP A 98 -9.73 6.58 16.10
N GLU A 99 -9.22 5.37 15.91
CA GLU A 99 -7.97 4.88 16.48
C GLU A 99 -7.23 3.94 15.51
N ILE A 100 -5.95 3.69 15.80
CA ILE A 100 -5.18 2.71 15.08
C ILE A 100 -5.63 1.32 15.50
N GLY A 101 -6.38 0.65 14.64
CA GLY A 101 -6.90 -0.68 14.90
C GLY A 101 -5.80 -1.74 15.03
N LYS A 102 -6.12 -2.89 15.65
CA LYS A 102 -5.19 -4.00 15.83
C LYS A 102 -4.54 -4.45 14.51
N GLY A 103 -5.32 -4.49 13.42
CA GLY A 103 -4.81 -4.85 12.09
C GLY A 103 -3.79 -3.86 11.55
N ASP A 104 -4.03 -2.57 11.72
CA ASP A 104 -3.09 -1.52 11.29
C ASP A 104 -1.82 -1.52 12.12
N ARG A 105 -1.89 -1.84 13.43
CA ARG A 105 -0.72 -2.00 14.30
C ARG A 105 0.21 -3.11 13.82
N ILE A 106 -0.35 -4.27 13.48
CA ILE A 106 0.43 -5.40 12.94
C ILE A 106 1.15 -4.98 11.65
N ILE A 107 0.45 -4.27 10.76
CA ILE A 107 1.03 -3.77 9.51
C ILE A 107 2.16 -2.77 9.80
N LEU A 108 1.94 -1.83 10.72
CA LEU A 108 2.94 -0.83 11.11
C LEU A 108 4.21 -1.46 11.70
N ASP A 109 4.07 -2.51 12.50
CA ASP A 109 5.21 -3.24 13.06
C ASP A 109 6.04 -3.90 11.95
N LYS A 110 5.38 -4.50 10.96
CA LYS A 110 6.04 -5.09 9.79
C LYS A 110 6.69 -4.06 8.89
N ILE A 111 6.08 -2.89 8.71
CA ILE A 111 6.69 -1.76 7.99
C ILE A 111 7.98 -1.31 8.68
N LYS A 112 7.97 -1.22 10.02
CA LYS A 112 9.17 -0.88 10.80
C LYS A 112 10.29 -1.89 10.62
N GLU A 113 9.96 -3.19 10.67
CA GLU A 113 10.93 -4.27 10.47
C GLU A 113 11.55 -4.20 9.06
N ALA A 114 10.75 -3.91 8.03
CA ALA A 114 11.19 -3.86 6.65
C ALA A 114 12.13 -2.69 6.35
N LYS A 115 12.10 -1.61 7.14
CA LYS A 115 12.94 -0.39 6.97
C LYS A 115 12.87 0.18 5.55
N ARG A 116 11.72 0.08 4.89
CA ARG A 116 11.49 0.60 3.53
C ARG A 116 10.80 1.95 3.59
N LYS A 117 11.05 2.77 2.56
CA LYS A 117 10.35 4.04 2.40
C LYS A 117 8.85 3.79 2.32
N THR A 118 8.09 4.43 3.19
CA THR A 118 6.65 4.21 3.30
C THR A 118 5.90 5.51 3.12
N ILE A 119 4.86 5.47 2.29
CA ILE A 119 3.92 6.58 2.07
C ILE A 119 2.58 6.17 2.65
N LEU A 120 2.07 6.95 3.60
CA LEU A 120 0.72 6.77 4.14
C LEU A 120 -0.30 7.38 3.19
N ILE A 121 -1.31 6.60 2.83
CA ILE A 121 -2.46 7.02 2.03
C ILE A 121 -3.70 6.93 2.90
N ILE A 122 -4.35 8.05 3.15
CA ILE A 122 -5.60 8.11 3.90
C ILE A 122 -6.74 8.21 2.88
N ASN A 123 -7.53 7.15 2.79
CA ASN A 123 -8.65 7.04 1.87
C ASN A 123 -9.98 7.35 2.55
N LYS A 124 -11.06 7.54 1.76
CA LYS A 124 -12.42 7.84 2.21
C LYS A 124 -12.51 9.12 3.05
N ILE A 125 -11.74 10.13 2.71
CA ILE A 125 -11.71 11.39 3.46
C ILE A 125 -12.97 12.23 3.23
N ASP A 126 -13.72 11.95 2.18
CA ASP A 126 -15.05 12.48 1.88
C ASP A 126 -16.09 12.12 2.94
N LEU A 127 -15.84 11.07 3.74
CA LEU A 127 -16.74 10.58 4.78
C LEU A 127 -16.46 11.19 6.17
N VAL A 128 -15.50 12.11 6.29
CA VAL A 128 -15.10 12.65 7.59
C VAL A 128 -14.89 14.16 7.54
N THR A 129 -14.97 14.78 8.72
CA THR A 129 -14.67 16.21 8.87
C THR A 129 -13.17 16.49 8.82
N LYS A 130 -12.79 17.74 8.59
CA LYS A 130 -11.37 18.18 8.58
C LYS A 130 -10.70 17.96 9.94
N GLU A 131 -11.44 18.15 11.02
CA GLU A 131 -10.98 17.95 12.41
C GLU A 131 -10.65 16.47 12.66
N LYS A 132 -11.53 15.56 12.18
CA LYS A 132 -11.29 14.12 12.27
C LYS A 132 -10.08 13.70 11.44
N LEU A 133 -9.95 14.21 10.23
CA LEU A 133 -8.80 13.96 9.38
C LEU A 133 -7.49 14.41 10.03
N ALA A 134 -7.47 15.60 10.66
CA ALA A 134 -6.30 16.10 11.38
C ALA A 134 -5.91 15.20 12.56
N LYS A 135 -6.90 14.67 13.31
CA LYS A 135 -6.65 13.70 14.39
C LYS A 135 -5.99 12.42 13.86
N ILE A 136 -6.48 11.87 12.76
CA ILE A 136 -5.94 10.65 12.15
C ILE A 136 -4.51 10.89 11.68
N ILE A 137 -4.23 11.99 10.99
CA ILE A 137 -2.88 12.36 10.57
C ILE A 137 -1.94 12.40 11.79
N ASN A 138 -2.37 13.01 12.89
CA ASN A 138 -1.56 13.09 14.12
C ASN A 138 -1.34 11.72 14.78
N LEU A 139 -2.32 10.82 14.76
CA LEU A 139 -2.15 9.46 15.28
C LEU A 139 -1.04 8.69 14.54
N TYR A 140 -0.93 8.85 13.23
CA TYR A 140 0.08 8.16 12.44
C TYR A 140 1.42 8.88 12.37
N LYS A 141 1.49 10.18 12.70
CA LYS A 141 2.76 10.94 12.80
C LYS A 141 3.75 10.39 13.83
N ILE A 142 3.26 9.68 14.84
CA ILE A 142 4.10 9.04 15.87
C ILE A 142 5.04 7.99 15.24
N PHE A 143 4.68 7.47 14.09
CA PHE A 143 5.51 6.53 13.33
C PHE A 143 6.40 7.33 12.36
N SER A 144 7.55 7.79 12.84
CA SER A 144 8.52 8.68 12.14
C SER A 144 9.09 8.14 10.81
N LEU A 145 8.70 6.94 10.39
CA LEU A 145 9.14 6.25 9.17
C LEU A 145 8.26 6.56 7.96
N ILE A 146 7.20 7.36 8.12
CA ILE A 146 6.18 7.57 7.10
C ILE A 146 6.33 8.96 6.48
N ASP A 147 6.65 9.03 5.21
CA ASP A 147 6.54 10.26 4.41
C ASP A 147 5.06 10.57 4.16
N TYR A 148 4.59 11.69 4.72
CA TYR A 148 3.18 12.09 4.60
C TYR A 148 2.93 12.75 3.25
N ARG A 149 2.17 12.10 2.37
CA ARG A 149 1.50 12.74 1.25
C ARG A 149 0.04 12.33 1.28
N ALA A 150 -0.80 13.17 1.88
CA ALA A 150 -2.24 13.02 1.76
C ALA A 150 -2.65 13.37 0.32
N ARG A 151 -3.14 12.43 -0.45
CA ARG A 151 -3.88 12.69 -1.68
C ARG A 151 -5.28 12.10 -1.53
N VAL A 152 -6.23 12.92 -1.87
CA VAL A 152 -7.65 12.59 -1.97
C VAL A 152 -7.87 11.97 -3.34
N TYR A 153 -8.50 10.84 -3.36
CA TYR A 153 -9.14 10.30 -4.55
C TYR A 153 -10.60 9.99 -4.24
#